data_ef896646e3a9d7bc36f875f3be61038f
#
_entry.id   ef896646e3a9d7bc36f875f3be61038f
#
_cell.length_a   1.000
_cell.length_b   1.000
_cell.length_c   1.000
_cell.angle_alpha   90.00
_cell.angle_beta   90.00
_cell.angle_gamma   90.00
#
_symmetry.space_group_name_H-M   'P 1'
#
loop_
_entity.id
_entity.type
_entity.pdbx_description
1 polymer ?
#
loop_
_entity_poly.entity_id
_entity_poly.type
_entity_poly.pdbx_seq_one_letter_code
_entity_poly.pdbx_strand_id
1 'polypeptide(L)'
;KGPGASRNRGLKLAKGDYIVFADADDYLPDKEIFCKYINLAEQTDADIVVSNYARLWKDKILPATKHQSFALCSPSSEEFRFQGFFSVGTLSYVWGKLYRREFLRKYQVTFTDLSYAEDKLFNMQCYICDAKYVFLEDIGYIYRKNDQSVSWQYRSDSAENWFRMAYELKGWLEQKNKNTEEYASLIRYLILFAAFFDGKMEYMQHRKSLWAVRKVLRKYGSNPMGKKVFTELSDRTRNLQLKQNLWKIMIRTFSTGMKKQWYILMAVGIRMLISHRVDERLSDTGMRG
;
A
#
# COMPACT_ATOMS: atom_id res chain seq x y z
N LYS A 1 -17.77 7.85 11.48
CA LYS A 1 -16.78 8.95 11.55
C LYS A 1 -15.42 8.32 11.77
N GLY A 2 -14.52 8.45 10.83
CA GLY A 2 -13.17 7.88 10.86
C GLY A 2 -12.14 8.88 10.33
N PRO A 3 -10.84 8.51 10.22
CA PRO A 3 -9.79 9.40 9.72
C PRO A 3 -10.11 9.94 8.33
N GLY A 4 -10.62 9.10 7.42
CA GLY A 4 -11.02 9.51 6.07
C GLY A 4 -12.07 10.61 6.04
N ALA A 5 -13.08 10.54 6.91
CA ALA A 5 -14.11 11.58 7.00
C ALA A 5 -13.54 12.91 7.48
N SER A 6 -12.61 12.88 8.45
CA SER A 6 -11.92 14.07 8.95
C SER A 6 -11.04 14.69 7.87
N ARG A 7 -10.28 13.87 7.13
CA ARG A 7 -9.45 14.33 6.00
C ARG A 7 -10.30 14.90 4.86
N ASN A 8 -11.46 14.30 4.54
CA ASN A 8 -12.40 14.86 3.56
C ASN A 8 -12.95 16.22 3.98
N ARG A 9 -13.22 16.42 5.28
CA ARG A 9 -13.61 17.73 5.80
C ARG A 9 -12.48 18.75 5.64
N GLY A 10 -11.23 18.35 5.95
CA GLY A 10 -10.04 19.16 5.73
C GLY A 10 -9.88 19.58 4.26
N LEU A 11 -10.01 18.63 3.32
CA LEU A 11 -9.96 18.90 1.88
C LEU A 11 -10.98 19.95 1.42
N LYS A 12 -12.21 19.88 1.95
CA LYS A 12 -13.27 20.86 1.62
C LYS A 12 -12.98 22.27 2.14
N LEU A 13 -12.29 22.38 3.29
CA LEU A 13 -12.00 23.66 3.95
C LEU A 13 -10.67 24.26 3.50
N ALA A 14 -9.78 23.48 2.91
CA ALA A 14 -8.45 23.90 2.51
C ALA A 14 -8.53 24.98 1.40
N LYS A 15 -7.73 26.04 1.59
CA LYS A 15 -7.64 27.21 0.67
C LYS A 15 -6.31 27.31 -0.05
N GLY A 16 -5.24 26.69 0.46
CA GLY A 16 -3.90 26.69 -0.12
C GLY A 16 -3.85 25.96 -1.47
N ASP A 17 -2.82 26.20 -2.25
CA ASP A 17 -2.62 25.56 -3.55
C ASP A 17 -2.17 24.11 -3.41
N TYR A 18 -1.57 23.78 -2.29
CA TYR A 18 -1.10 22.45 -1.94
C TYR A 18 -1.73 21.94 -0.65
N ILE A 19 -1.81 20.62 -0.55
CA ILE A 19 -2.34 19.88 0.62
C ILE A 19 -1.24 18.96 1.15
N VAL A 20 -1.08 18.96 2.46
CA VAL A 20 -0.27 17.98 3.20
C VAL A 20 -1.15 17.32 4.25
N PHE A 21 -1.04 16.01 4.40
CA PHE A 21 -1.68 15.26 5.48
C PHE A 21 -0.63 14.91 6.53
N ALA A 22 -0.99 15.08 7.79
CA ALA A 22 -0.20 14.65 8.93
C ALA A 22 -1.10 13.98 9.96
N ASP A 23 -0.65 12.87 10.53
CA ASP A 23 -1.33 12.22 11.64
C ASP A 23 -0.93 12.92 12.95
N ALA A 24 -1.84 12.96 13.92
CA ALA A 24 -1.68 13.79 15.14
C ALA A 24 -0.56 13.31 16.07
N ASP A 25 -0.14 12.06 15.94
CA ASP A 25 0.92 11.43 16.73
C ASP A 25 2.30 11.46 16.06
N ASP A 26 2.38 12.01 14.83
CA ASP A 26 3.59 12.09 14.02
C ASP A 26 4.15 13.52 13.95
N TYR A 27 5.28 13.73 13.28
CA TYR A 27 5.84 15.06 13.10
C TYR A 27 6.71 15.18 11.84
N LEU A 28 7.01 16.41 11.46
CA LEU A 28 7.90 16.73 10.35
C LEU A 28 9.35 16.87 10.86
N PRO A 29 10.35 16.45 10.09
CA PRO A 29 11.75 16.51 10.54
C PRO A 29 12.25 17.94 10.79
N ASP A 30 11.84 18.86 9.92
CA ASP A 30 12.16 20.29 10.01
C ASP A 30 11.12 21.14 9.28
N LYS A 31 11.18 22.46 9.48
CA LYS A 31 10.28 23.43 8.83
C LYS A 31 10.58 23.66 7.34
N GLU A 32 11.78 23.34 6.90
CA GLU A 32 12.24 23.60 5.52
C GLU A 32 11.68 22.58 4.53
N ILE A 33 11.15 21.46 5.04
CA ILE A 33 10.62 20.41 4.17
C ILE A 33 9.48 20.91 3.28
N PHE A 34 8.68 21.87 3.74
CA PHE A 34 7.62 22.48 2.93
C PHE A 34 8.20 23.27 1.75
N CYS A 35 9.28 24.04 1.98
CA CYS A 35 9.94 24.77 0.91
C CYS A 35 10.49 23.80 -0.13
N LYS A 36 11.12 22.70 0.30
CA LYS A 36 11.62 21.66 -0.61
C LYS A 36 10.50 21.03 -1.44
N TYR A 37 9.38 20.69 -0.81
CA TYR A 37 8.21 20.14 -1.50
C TYR A 37 7.67 21.11 -2.56
N ILE A 38 7.43 22.37 -2.18
CA ILE A 38 6.85 23.38 -3.06
C ILE A 38 7.79 23.66 -4.23
N ASN A 39 9.06 23.94 -3.96
CA ASN A 39 10.05 24.22 -5.00
C ASN A 39 10.12 23.06 -6.02
N LEU A 40 10.13 21.81 -5.54
CA LEU A 40 10.20 20.65 -6.41
C LEU A 40 8.90 20.49 -7.22
N ALA A 41 7.74 20.73 -6.61
CA ALA A 41 6.44 20.68 -7.30
C ALA A 41 6.36 21.73 -8.41
N GLU A 42 6.84 22.95 -8.17
CA GLU A 42 6.80 24.05 -9.15
C GLU A 42 7.81 23.84 -10.28
N GLN A 43 9.05 23.44 -9.95
CA GLN A 43 10.11 23.17 -10.95
C GLN A 43 9.74 22.03 -11.90
N THR A 44 9.00 21.03 -11.43
CA THR A 44 8.65 19.84 -12.21
C THR A 44 7.22 19.85 -12.72
N ASP A 45 6.41 20.82 -12.31
CA ASP A 45 4.96 20.83 -12.52
C ASP A 45 4.30 19.52 -12.07
N ALA A 46 4.71 18.99 -10.92
CA ALA A 46 4.19 17.74 -10.38
C ALA A 46 2.85 17.96 -9.66
N ASP A 47 1.99 16.95 -9.75
CA ASP A 47 0.75 16.87 -8.97
C ASP A 47 1.00 16.37 -7.56
N ILE A 48 2.00 15.47 -7.39
CA ILE A 48 2.32 14.86 -6.12
C ILE A 48 3.84 14.78 -5.93
N VAL A 49 4.33 15.39 -4.87
CA VAL A 49 5.70 15.21 -4.39
C VAL A 49 5.72 14.17 -3.29
N VAL A 50 6.61 13.20 -3.38
CA VAL A 50 6.72 12.07 -2.43
C VAL A 50 8.11 12.11 -1.79
N SER A 51 8.19 12.16 -0.47
CA SER A 51 9.45 12.05 0.26
C SER A 51 9.66 10.64 0.85
N ASN A 52 10.89 10.37 1.24
CA ASN A 52 11.16 9.29 2.17
C ASN A 52 10.60 9.61 3.56
N TYR A 53 10.48 8.60 4.40
CA TYR A 53 10.13 8.79 5.79
C TYR A 53 11.05 7.98 6.71
N ALA A 54 11.10 8.36 7.96
CA ALA A 54 11.78 7.62 9.01
C ALA A 54 10.79 7.19 10.09
N ARG A 55 11.20 6.23 10.90
CA ARG A 55 10.44 5.77 12.07
C ARG A 55 11.13 6.20 13.35
N LEU A 56 10.36 6.79 14.24
CA LEU A 56 10.78 6.95 15.63
C LEU A 56 10.33 5.72 16.43
N TRP A 57 11.30 4.99 16.98
CA TRP A 57 11.06 3.87 17.87
C TRP A 57 12.08 3.84 19.00
N LYS A 58 11.61 3.83 20.25
CA LYS A 58 12.47 3.86 21.46
C LYS A 58 13.54 4.95 21.37
N ASP A 59 13.11 6.17 21.05
CA ASP A 59 13.96 7.38 20.92
C ASP A 59 15.03 7.33 19.83
N LYS A 60 14.94 6.35 18.92
CA LYS A 60 15.83 6.25 17.76
C LYS A 60 15.06 6.51 16.47
N ILE A 61 15.62 7.37 15.64
CA ILE A 61 15.11 7.63 14.29
C ILE A 61 15.80 6.66 13.33
N LEU A 62 15.00 5.81 12.68
CA LEU A 62 15.47 4.82 11.74
C LEU A 62 14.86 5.10 10.36
N PRO A 63 15.66 5.32 9.30
CA PRO A 63 15.14 5.43 7.94
C PRO A 63 14.29 4.22 7.58
N ALA A 64 13.08 4.44 7.08
CA ALA A 64 12.09 3.38 6.87
C ALA A 64 11.79 3.10 5.40
N THR A 65 12.06 4.04 4.49
CA THR A 65 11.83 3.84 3.06
C THR A 65 13.02 4.27 2.23
N LYS A 66 13.14 3.63 1.06
CA LYS A 66 14.07 3.99 0.00
C LYS A 66 13.33 3.86 -1.33
N HIS A 67 12.65 4.91 -1.75
CA HIS A 67 11.90 4.89 -3.00
C HIS A 67 12.78 4.98 -4.26
N GLN A 68 14.10 5.14 -4.11
CA GLN A 68 15.03 5.19 -5.24
C GLN A 68 14.94 3.96 -6.16
N SER A 69 14.58 2.81 -5.61
CA SER A 69 14.46 1.57 -6.38
C SER A 69 13.39 1.62 -7.47
N PHE A 70 12.31 2.39 -7.27
CA PHE A 70 11.22 2.50 -8.24
C PHE A 70 10.97 3.92 -8.75
N ALA A 71 11.50 4.95 -8.11
CA ALA A 71 11.34 6.35 -8.52
C ALA A 71 11.79 6.62 -9.96
N LEU A 72 12.76 5.85 -10.45
CA LEU A 72 13.26 5.91 -11.83
C LEU A 72 12.49 4.99 -12.79
N CYS A 73 11.52 4.21 -12.31
CA CYS A 73 10.67 3.39 -13.17
C CYS A 73 9.59 4.27 -13.80
N SER A 74 9.19 3.95 -15.04
CA SER A 74 8.02 4.59 -15.65
C SER A 74 6.80 4.38 -14.74
N PRO A 75 6.01 5.42 -14.44
CA PRO A 75 4.77 5.29 -13.67
C PRO A 75 3.78 4.26 -14.27
N SER A 76 3.78 4.08 -15.59
CA SER A 76 2.96 3.07 -16.29
C SER A 76 3.47 1.63 -16.10
N SER A 77 4.66 1.42 -15.55
CA SER A 77 5.23 0.08 -15.40
C SER A 77 4.60 -0.71 -14.25
N GLU A 78 4.53 -2.03 -14.41
CA GLU A 78 4.09 -2.93 -13.35
C GLU A 78 5.00 -2.86 -12.12
N GLU A 79 6.31 -2.69 -12.34
CA GLU A 79 7.30 -2.53 -11.28
C GLU A 79 7.01 -1.30 -10.40
N PHE A 80 6.67 -0.15 -11.01
CA PHE A 80 6.30 1.05 -10.27
C PHE A 80 5.07 0.80 -9.38
N ARG A 81 4.01 0.20 -9.94
CA ARG A 81 2.80 -0.12 -9.18
C ARG A 81 3.09 -1.10 -8.05
N PHE A 82 3.86 -2.14 -8.34
CA PHE A 82 4.21 -3.16 -7.36
C PHE A 82 5.04 -2.60 -6.21
N GLN A 83 6.12 -1.89 -6.50
CA GLN A 83 6.96 -1.33 -5.46
C GLN A 83 6.28 -0.15 -4.75
N GLY A 84 5.73 0.78 -5.48
CA GLY A 84 5.15 2.00 -4.92
C GLY A 84 3.99 1.73 -3.97
N PHE A 85 3.11 0.80 -4.29
CA PHE A 85 1.91 0.51 -3.47
C PHE A 85 2.05 -0.71 -2.56
N PHE A 86 3.00 -1.62 -2.79
CA PHE A 86 3.01 -2.90 -2.08
C PHE A 86 4.33 -3.25 -1.42
N SER A 87 5.42 -3.48 -2.15
CA SER A 87 6.66 -3.98 -1.54
C SER A 87 7.43 -2.90 -0.78
N VAL A 88 7.62 -1.71 -1.33
CA VAL A 88 8.15 -0.54 -0.62
C VAL A 88 7.04 0.21 0.07
N GLY A 89 5.92 0.40 -0.62
CA GLY A 89 4.67 0.89 -0.07
C GLY A 89 4.62 2.40 0.19
N THR A 90 5.59 3.19 -0.27
CA THR A 90 5.63 4.65 -0.05
C THR A 90 4.36 5.34 -0.55
N LEU A 91 3.78 4.86 -1.65
CA LEU A 91 2.54 5.39 -2.20
C LEU A 91 1.27 4.92 -1.46
N SER A 92 1.40 4.11 -0.41
CA SER A 92 0.24 3.62 0.35
C SER A 92 -0.24 4.57 1.44
N TYR A 93 0.59 5.52 1.86
CA TYR A 93 0.26 6.46 2.94
C TYR A 93 0.00 7.84 2.37
N VAL A 94 -0.88 8.62 2.98
CA VAL A 94 -1.15 10.01 2.55
C VAL A 94 -0.17 11.02 3.12
N TRP A 95 0.46 10.71 4.24
CA TRP A 95 1.51 11.54 4.83
C TRP A 95 2.86 11.39 4.10
N GLY A 96 3.80 12.28 4.39
CA GLY A 96 5.09 12.34 3.68
C GLY A 96 4.93 12.73 2.21
N LYS A 97 3.89 13.48 1.87
CA LYS A 97 3.57 13.94 0.52
C LYS A 97 2.99 15.34 0.50
N LEU A 98 3.24 16.02 -0.62
CA LEU A 98 2.55 17.24 -1.01
C LEU A 98 1.66 16.92 -2.20
N TYR A 99 0.40 17.34 -2.16
CA TYR A 99 -0.58 17.15 -3.24
C TYR A 99 -1.01 18.50 -3.80
N ARG A 100 -1.04 18.68 -5.11
CA ARG A 100 -1.62 19.85 -5.75
C ARG A 100 -3.14 19.82 -5.56
N ARG A 101 -3.69 20.83 -4.86
CA ARG A 101 -5.13 20.89 -4.53
C ARG A 101 -6.01 20.90 -5.78
N GLU A 102 -5.60 21.61 -6.84
CA GLU A 102 -6.32 21.64 -8.09
C GLU A 102 -6.47 20.26 -8.73
N PHE A 103 -5.40 19.45 -8.73
CA PHE A 103 -5.45 18.05 -9.19
C PHE A 103 -6.51 17.26 -8.43
N LEU A 104 -6.50 17.29 -7.11
CA LEU A 104 -7.46 16.55 -6.28
C LEU A 104 -8.91 17.00 -6.55
N ARG A 105 -9.13 18.28 -6.75
CA ARG A 105 -10.45 18.86 -7.09
C ARG A 105 -10.91 18.46 -8.49
N LYS A 106 -10.04 18.60 -9.50
CA LYS A 106 -10.31 18.27 -10.91
C LYS A 106 -10.81 16.85 -11.05
N TYR A 107 -10.16 15.91 -10.37
CA TYR A 107 -10.48 14.49 -10.48
C TYR A 107 -11.42 13.98 -9.38
N GLN A 108 -11.85 14.86 -8.46
CA GLN A 108 -12.75 14.55 -7.34
C GLN A 108 -12.21 13.43 -6.44
N VAL A 109 -10.89 13.40 -6.22
CA VAL A 109 -10.24 12.42 -5.36
C VAL A 109 -10.64 12.65 -3.91
N THR A 110 -11.20 11.63 -3.27
CA THR A 110 -11.69 11.71 -1.88
C THR A 110 -11.43 10.40 -1.13
N PHE A 111 -11.40 10.49 0.19
CA PHE A 111 -11.36 9.28 1.02
C PHE A 111 -12.71 8.60 1.04
N THR A 112 -12.72 7.30 0.85
CA THR A 112 -13.91 6.46 0.99
C THR A 112 -14.10 6.04 2.45
N ASP A 113 -15.33 5.66 2.80
CA ASP A 113 -15.67 5.17 4.15
C ASP A 113 -15.22 3.71 4.31
N LEU A 114 -13.90 3.51 4.38
CA LEU A 114 -13.26 2.24 4.72
C LEU A 114 -12.89 2.24 6.20
N SER A 115 -12.92 1.09 6.85
CA SER A 115 -12.55 0.98 8.25
C SER A 115 -11.05 1.13 8.50
N TYR A 116 -10.23 0.91 7.47
CA TYR A 116 -8.78 1.17 7.42
C TYR A 116 -8.27 1.05 5.98
N ALA A 117 -7.01 1.44 5.74
CA ALA A 117 -6.35 1.49 4.43
C ALA A 117 -7.03 2.44 3.41
N GLU A 118 -7.85 3.37 3.89
CA GLU A 118 -8.44 4.44 3.08
C GLU A 118 -7.40 5.30 2.38
N ASP A 119 -6.23 5.46 3.00
CA ASP A 119 -5.05 6.15 2.47
C ASP A 119 -4.55 5.52 1.17
N LYS A 120 -4.43 4.19 1.17
CA LYS A 120 -3.97 3.45 -0.01
C LYS A 120 -4.93 3.63 -1.17
N LEU A 121 -6.25 3.57 -0.92
CA LEU A 121 -7.24 3.77 -1.97
C LEU A 121 -7.21 5.21 -2.50
N PHE A 122 -7.06 6.21 -1.62
CA PHE A 122 -6.90 7.61 -2.01
C PHE A 122 -5.71 7.80 -2.96
N ASN A 123 -4.56 7.25 -2.64
CA ASN A 123 -3.38 7.33 -3.50
C ASN A 123 -3.54 6.52 -4.80
N MET A 124 -4.24 5.39 -4.77
CA MET A 124 -4.56 4.65 -5.98
C MET A 124 -5.51 5.41 -6.90
N GLN A 125 -6.47 6.17 -6.35
CA GLN A 125 -7.30 7.10 -7.14
C GLN A 125 -6.43 8.16 -7.83
N CYS A 126 -5.49 8.77 -7.11
CA CYS A 126 -4.54 9.73 -7.71
C CYS A 126 -3.76 9.08 -8.88
N TYR A 127 -3.25 7.86 -8.66
CA TYR A 127 -2.52 7.14 -9.69
C TYR A 127 -3.36 6.83 -10.93
N ILE A 128 -4.61 6.38 -10.75
CA ILE A 128 -5.56 6.11 -11.83
C ILE A 128 -5.90 7.38 -12.62
N CYS A 129 -5.85 8.54 -11.97
CA CYS A 129 -6.03 9.84 -12.60
C CYS A 129 -4.76 10.41 -13.25
N ASP A 130 -3.73 9.60 -13.46
CA ASP A 130 -2.45 9.95 -14.10
C ASP A 130 -1.71 11.09 -13.38
N ALA A 131 -1.76 11.10 -12.04
CA ALA A 131 -0.98 12.05 -11.26
C ALA A 131 0.50 12.04 -11.66
N LYS A 132 1.08 13.21 -11.87
CA LYS A 132 2.49 13.40 -12.16
C LYS A 132 3.26 13.38 -10.85
N TYR A 133 4.02 12.30 -10.63
CA TYR A 133 4.82 12.09 -9.43
C TYR A 133 6.24 12.63 -9.59
N VAL A 134 6.76 13.21 -8.51
CA VAL A 134 8.19 13.47 -8.33
C VAL A 134 8.62 13.01 -6.94
N PHE A 135 9.86 12.55 -6.82
CA PHE A 135 10.37 11.93 -5.60
C PHE A 135 11.49 12.77 -5.01
N LEU A 136 11.34 13.13 -3.74
CA LEU A 136 12.33 13.81 -2.94
C LEU A 136 13.10 12.79 -2.10
N GLU A 137 14.43 12.80 -2.17
CA GLU A 137 15.27 11.84 -1.43
C GLU A 137 15.35 12.14 0.08
N ASP A 138 15.02 13.38 0.47
CA ASP A 138 15.00 13.78 1.87
C ASP A 138 13.94 12.99 2.67
N ILE A 139 14.17 12.86 3.98
CA ILE A 139 13.17 12.39 4.92
C ILE A 139 12.20 13.55 5.17
N GLY A 140 10.99 13.44 4.67
CA GLY A 140 9.94 14.47 4.81
C GLY A 140 8.93 14.19 5.91
N TYR A 141 9.03 13.04 6.57
CA TYR A 141 8.06 12.65 7.59
C TYR A 141 8.67 11.71 8.63
N ILE A 142 8.32 11.89 9.90
CA ILE A 142 8.73 11.02 11.01
C ILE A 142 7.50 10.32 11.57
N TYR A 143 7.38 9.04 11.23
CA TYR A 143 6.32 8.18 11.73
C TYR A 143 6.68 7.64 13.12
N ARG A 144 5.86 7.96 14.12
CA ARG A 144 6.03 7.46 15.48
C ARG A 144 5.43 6.05 15.59
N LYS A 145 6.30 5.04 15.74
CA LYS A 145 5.82 3.68 15.92
C LYS A 145 5.12 3.53 17.27
N ASN A 146 3.84 3.25 17.22
CA ASN A 146 3.02 2.93 18.38
C ASN A 146 2.58 1.46 18.28
N ASP A 147 2.92 0.64 19.27
CA ASP A 147 2.56 -0.78 19.30
C ASP A 147 1.04 -1.00 19.45
N GLN A 148 0.29 0.03 19.83
CA GLN A 148 -1.18 0.01 19.92
C GLN A 148 -1.86 0.50 18.62
N SER A 149 -1.10 0.79 17.56
CA SER A 149 -1.66 1.27 16.30
C SER A 149 -2.63 0.25 15.70
N VAL A 150 -3.80 0.75 15.28
CA VAL A 150 -4.85 -0.04 14.60
C VAL A 150 -4.31 -0.75 13.35
N SER A 151 -3.30 -0.16 12.69
CA SER A 151 -2.69 -0.70 11.48
C SER A 151 -1.93 -2.02 11.70
N TRP A 152 -1.63 -2.39 12.93
CA TRP A 152 -0.87 -3.58 13.28
C TRP A 152 -1.71 -4.65 13.97
N GLN A 153 -3.04 -4.52 13.95
CA GLN A 153 -3.94 -5.49 14.55
C GLN A 153 -4.76 -6.20 13.47
N TYR A 154 -4.80 -7.53 13.54
CA TYR A 154 -5.74 -8.30 12.72
C TYR A 154 -7.17 -8.02 13.21
N ARG A 155 -8.06 -7.80 12.28
CA ARG A 155 -9.48 -7.60 12.52
C ARG A 155 -10.27 -8.68 11.81
N SER A 156 -11.31 -9.17 12.44
CA SER A 156 -12.14 -10.23 11.88
C SER A 156 -12.85 -9.82 10.58
N ASP A 157 -13.10 -8.51 10.39
CA ASP A 157 -13.70 -7.88 9.20
C ASP A 157 -12.66 -7.48 8.14
N SER A 158 -11.37 -7.79 8.36
CA SER A 158 -10.28 -7.33 7.50
C SER A 158 -10.44 -7.76 6.04
N ALA A 159 -10.75 -9.03 5.81
CA ALA A 159 -10.92 -9.54 4.45
C ALA A 159 -12.07 -8.85 3.70
N GLU A 160 -13.18 -8.61 4.39
CA GLU A 160 -14.34 -7.88 3.84
C GLU A 160 -13.96 -6.45 3.46
N ASN A 161 -13.20 -5.75 4.32
CA ASN A 161 -12.71 -4.40 4.03
C ASN A 161 -11.78 -4.37 2.81
N TRP A 162 -10.84 -5.31 2.70
CA TRP A 162 -9.96 -5.40 1.54
C TRP A 162 -10.70 -5.72 0.24
N PHE A 163 -11.70 -6.60 0.28
CA PHE A 163 -12.54 -6.84 -0.90
C PHE A 163 -13.39 -5.63 -1.25
N ARG A 164 -13.96 -4.93 -0.26
CA ARG A 164 -14.66 -3.67 -0.50
C ARG A 164 -13.75 -2.64 -1.18
N MET A 165 -12.54 -2.47 -0.69
CA MET A 165 -11.54 -1.61 -1.31
C MET A 165 -11.24 -2.02 -2.76
N ALA A 166 -11.12 -3.33 -3.04
CA ALA A 166 -10.88 -3.82 -4.38
C ALA A 166 -12.06 -3.56 -5.34
N TYR A 167 -13.30 -3.63 -4.85
CA TYR A 167 -14.50 -3.27 -5.63
C TYR A 167 -14.57 -1.76 -5.89
N GLU A 168 -14.28 -0.93 -4.90
CA GLU A 168 -14.19 0.53 -5.07
C GLU A 168 -13.13 0.88 -6.12
N LEU A 169 -11.95 0.27 -6.02
CA LEU A 169 -10.86 0.46 -6.99
C LEU A 169 -11.29 0.05 -8.41
N LYS A 170 -12.00 -1.08 -8.54
CA LYS A 170 -12.55 -1.53 -9.82
C LYS A 170 -13.54 -0.51 -10.39
N GLY A 171 -14.43 0.02 -9.57
CA GLY A 171 -15.36 1.09 -9.98
C GLY A 171 -14.65 2.34 -10.49
N TRP A 172 -13.57 2.76 -9.82
CA TRP A 172 -12.72 3.87 -10.29
C TRP A 172 -12.07 3.59 -11.65
N LEU A 173 -11.54 2.37 -11.85
CA LEU A 173 -10.95 1.97 -13.14
C LEU A 173 -11.98 2.00 -14.26
N GLU A 174 -13.19 1.51 -14.01
CA GLU A 174 -14.29 1.54 -14.97
C GLU A 174 -14.72 2.98 -15.29
N GLN A 175 -14.91 3.83 -14.28
CA GLN A 175 -15.30 5.23 -14.43
C GLN A 175 -14.27 6.04 -15.22
N LYS A 176 -12.98 5.73 -15.09
CA LYS A 176 -11.88 6.43 -15.79
C LYS A 176 -11.50 5.76 -17.12
N ASN A 177 -12.23 4.77 -17.58
CA ASN A 177 -11.93 3.98 -18.79
C ASN A 177 -10.52 3.33 -18.76
N LYS A 178 -10.07 2.95 -17.56
CA LYS A 178 -8.77 2.32 -17.31
C LYS A 178 -8.87 0.85 -16.91
N ASN A 179 -9.96 0.20 -17.25
CA ASN A 179 -10.18 -1.23 -17.00
C ASN A 179 -9.35 -2.08 -17.97
N THR A 180 -8.04 -1.85 -18.00
CA THR A 180 -7.08 -2.56 -18.85
C THR A 180 -6.28 -3.58 -18.05
N GLU A 181 -5.62 -4.51 -18.76
CA GLU A 181 -4.75 -5.49 -18.14
C GLU A 181 -3.64 -4.85 -17.30
N GLU A 182 -3.15 -3.70 -17.73
CA GLU A 182 -2.16 -2.91 -17.01
C GLU A 182 -2.60 -2.57 -15.59
N TYR A 183 -3.76 -1.93 -15.45
CA TYR A 183 -4.28 -1.50 -14.16
C TYR A 183 -4.87 -2.64 -13.32
N ALA A 184 -5.26 -3.74 -13.95
CA ALA A 184 -5.74 -4.93 -13.24
C ALA A 184 -4.69 -5.50 -12.28
N SER A 185 -3.39 -5.22 -12.51
CA SER A 185 -2.30 -5.57 -11.60
C SER A 185 -2.46 -4.96 -10.20
N LEU A 186 -3.05 -3.76 -10.08
CA LEU A 186 -3.33 -3.12 -8.78
C LEU A 186 -4.28 -3.98 -7.94
N ILE A 187 -5.38 -4.47 -8.53
CA ILE A 187 -6.35 -5.33 -7.82
C ILE A 187 -5.72 -6.67 -7.47
N ARG A 188 -4.93 -7.25 -8.38
CA ARG A 188 -4.26 -8.54 -8.13
C ARG A 188 -3.31 -8.45 -6.94
N TYR A 189 -2.44 -7.45 -6.94
CA TYR A 189 -1.49 -7.26 -5.84
C TYR A 189 -2.19 -6.83 -4.55
N LEU A 190 -3.25 -6.04 -4.62
CA LEU A 190 -4.05 -5.68 -3.45
C LEU A 190 -4.56 -6.93 -2.72
N ILE A 191 -5.22 -7.84 -3.43
CA ILE A 191 -5.79 -9.06 -2.83
C ILE A 191 -4.68 -10.03 -2.38
N LEU A 192 -3.59 -10.15 -3.15
CA LEU A 192 -2.44 -10.97 -2.79
C LEU A 192 -1.80 -10.51 -1.47
N PHE A 193 -1.47 -9.22 -1.38
CA PHE A 193 -0.83 -8.64 -0.19
C PHE A 193 -1.77 -8.60 1.00
N ALA A 194 -3.07 -8.35 0.79
CA ALA A 194 -4.07 -8.42 1.84
C ALA A 194 -4.15 -9.82 2.46
N ALA A 195 -4.22 -10.86 1.63
CA ALA A 195 -4.25 -12.24 2.12
C ALA A 195 -2.98 -12.62 2.90
N PHE A 196 -1.80 -12.21 2.40
CA PHE A 196 -0.54 -12.44 3.08
C PHE A 196 -0.46 -11.65 4.39
N PHE A 197 -0.79 -10.35 4.37
CA PHE A 197 -0.75 -9.47 5.53
C PHE A 197 -1.68 -9.95 6.64
N ASP A 198 -2.94 -10.22 6.31
CA ASP A 198 -3.92 -10.71 7.29
C ASP A 198 -3.51 -12.07 7.86
N GLY A 199 -2.98 -12.96 7.03
CA GLY A 199 -2.43 -14.23 7.50
C GLY A 199 -1.24 -14.07 8.44
N LYS A 200 -0.33 -13.12 8.16
CA LYS A 200 0.79 -12.75 9.02
C LYS A 200 0.31 -12.17 10.35
N MET A 201 -0.59 -11.22 10.32
CA MET A 201 -1.11 -10.55 11.52
C MET A 201 -1.87 -11.52 12.42
N GLU A 202 -2.69 -12.39 11.85
CA GLU A 202 -3.38 -13.45 12.57
C GLU A 202 -2.39 -14.40 13.25
N TYR A 203 -1.33 -14.83 12.55
CA TYR A 203 -0.30 -15.68 13.12
C TYR A 203 0.39 -15.02 14.31
N MET A 204 0.68 -13.74 14.23
CA MET A 204 1.38 -13.02 15.29
C MET A 204 0.51 -12.77 16.52
N GLN A 205 -0.79 -12.52 16.35
CA GLN A 205 -1.72 -12.18 17.42
C GLN A 205 -2.31 -13.40 18.13
N HIS A 206 -2.62 -14.47 17.41
CA HIS A 206 -3.33 -15.63 17.94
C HIS A 206 -2.40 -16.83 18.21
N ARG A 207 -1.49 -16.66 19.16
CA ARG A 207 -0.61 -17.73 19.68
C ARG A 207 0.08 -18.57 18.60
N LYS A 208 0.41 -17.97 17.45
CA LYS A 208 1.06 -18.63 16.31
C LYS A 208 0.28 -19.84 15.76
N SER A 209 -1.04 -19.79 15.80
CA SER A 209 -1.92 -20.86 15.36
C SER A 209 -2.01 -20.94 13.83
N LEU A 210 -1.53 -22.04 13.25
CA LEU A 210 -1.66 -22.31 11.81
C LEU A 210 -3.12 -22.51 11.37
N TRP A 211 -3.98 -23.01 12.25
CA TRP A 211 -5.42 -23.19 11.99
C TRP A 211 -6.14 -21.85 11.91
N ALA A 212 -5.76 -20.88 12.73
CA ALA A 212 -6.29 -19.52 12.64
C ALA A 212 -5.90 -18.87 11.29
N VAL A 213 -4.62 -18.95 10.93
CA VAL A 213 -4.15 -18.49 9.60
C VAL A 213 -4.88 -19.17 8.46
N ARG A 214 -5.10 -20.51 8.53
CA ARG A 214 -5.89 -21.24 7.52
C ARG A 214 -7.29 -20.66 7.35
N LYS A 215 -7.98 -20.31 8.44
CA LYS A 215 -9.32 -19.70 8.38
C LYS A 215 -9.29 -18.36 7.65
N VAL A 216 -8.29 -17.53 7.94
CA VAL A 216 -8.09 -16.25 7.25
C VAL A 216 -7.86 -16.47 5.76
N LEU A 217 -6.88 -17.28 5.37
CA LEU A 217 -6.58 -17.55 3.97
C LEU A 217 -7.77 -18.13 3.19
N ARG A 218 -8.57 -18.98 3.86
CA ARG A 218 -9.79 -19.51 3.26
C ARG A 218 -10.80 -18.43 2.91
N LYS A 219 -10.95 -17.35 3.70
CA LYS A 219 -11.83 -16.21 3.34
C LYS A 219 -11.45 -15.63 1.98
N TYR A 220 -10.14 -15.42 1.76
CA TYR A 220 -9.63 -14.90 0.48
C TYR A 220 -9.80 -15.90 -0.66
N GLY A 221 -9.44 -17.16 -0.45
CA GLY A 221 -9.52 -18.20 -1.48
C GLY A 221 -10.96 -18.65 -1.82
N SER A 222 -11.94 -18.40 -0.95
CA SER A 222 -13.35 -18.72 -1.21
C SER A 222 -14.10 -17.59 -1.94
N ASN A 223 -13.63 -16.36 -1.81
CA ASN A 223 -14.24 -15.20 -2.45
C ASN A 223 -14.07 -15.29 -3.98
N PRO A 224 -15.11 -14.98 -4.80
CA PRO A 224 -15.02 -15.03 -6.26
C PRO A 224 -13.89 -14.20 -6.84
N MET A 225 -13.69 -12.96 -6.36
CA MET A 225 -12.58 -12.09 -6.78
C MET A 225 -11.23 -12.70 -6.39
N GLY A 226 -11.10 -13.22 -5.16
CA GLY A 226 -9.89 -13.89 -4.70
C GLY A 226 -9.54 -15.11 -5.55
N LYS A 227 -10.51 -15.98 -5.87
CA LYS A 227 -10.33 -17.12 -6.77
C LYS A 227 -9.80 -16.69 -8.14
N LYS A 228 -10.39 -15.65 -8.72
CA LYS A 228 -9.95 -15.09 -10.00
C LYS A 228 -8.51 -14.60 -9.90
N VAL A 229 -8.20 -13.77 -8.92
CA VAL A 229 -6.86 -13.18 -8.70
C VAL A 229 -5.80 -14.27 -8.54
N PHE A 230 -6.01 -15.26 -7.67
CA PHE A 230 -5.03 -16.33 -7.45
C PHE A 230 -4.89 -17.25 -8.66
N THR A 231 -5.95 -17.44 -9.44
CA THR A 231 -5.86 -18.17 -10.70
C THR A 231 -4.98 -17.43 -11.71
N GLU A 232 -5.20 -16.13 -11.90
CA GLU A 232 -4.43 -15.28 -12.80
C GLU A 232 -2.96 -15.18 -12.39
N LEU A 233 -2.66 -14.95 -11.10
CA LEU A 233 -1.28 -14.82 -10.61
C LEU A 233 -0.52 -16.16 -10.58
N SER A 234 -1.22 -17.31 -10.53
CA SER A 234 -0.61 -18.63 -10.62
C SER A 234 -0.26 -19.06 -12.04
N ASP A 235 -0.83 -18.38 -13.03
CA ASP A 235 -0.62 -18.71 -14.45
C ASP A 235 0.81 -18.34 -14.89
N ARG A 236 1.58 -19.35 -15.29
CA ARG A 236 2.96 -19.18 -15.74
C ARG A 236 3.09 -18.51 -17.10
N THR A 237 2.04 -18.54 -17.91
CA THR A 237 2.03 -17.86 -19.22
C THR A 237 1.95 -16.34 -19.07
N ARG A 238 1.39 -15.85 -17.97
CA ARG A 238 1.38 -14.43 -17.63
C ARG A 238 2.78 -13.97 -17.22
N ASN A 239 3.40 -13.14 -18.02
CA ASN A 239 4.70 -12.56 -17.68
C ASN A 239 4.55 -11.43 -16.67
N LEU A 240 4.98 -11.65 -15.42
CA LEU A 240 5.06 -10.59 -14.42
C LEU A 240 6.29 -9.71 -14.71
N GLN A 241 6.05 -8.45 -15.04
CA GLN A 241 7.11 -7.49 -15.40
C GLN A 241 7.77 -6.87 -14.13
N LEU A 242 8.19 -7.73 -13.21
CA LEU A 242 8.91 -7.35 -12.00
C LEU A 242 10.41 -7.57 -12.18
N LYS A 243 11.23 -6.66 -11.64
CA LYS A 243 12.71 -6.78 -11.76
C LYS A 243 13.26 -7.99 -11.00
N GLN A 244 12.75 -8.21 -9.77
CA GLN A 244 13.27 -9.26 -8.90
C GLN A 244 12.58 -10.60 -9.15
N ASN A 245 13.34 -11.60 -9.59
CA ASN A 245 12.82 -12.96 -9.83
C ASN A 245 12.26 -13.62 -8.55
N LEU A 246 12.83 -13.29 -7.39
CA LEU A 246 12.35 -13.81 -6.11
C LEU A 246 10.88 -13.44 -5.87
N TRP A 247 10.48 -12.19 -6.12
CA TRP A 247 9.09 -11.77 -6.03
C TRP A 247 8.18 -12.55 -6.98
N LYS A 248 8.61 -12.78 -8.23
CA LYS A 248 7.84 -13.57 -9.20
C LYS A 248 7.59 -15.00 -8.68
N ILE A 249 8.62 -15.62 -8.12
CA ILE A 249 8.53 -16.98 -7.55
C ILE A 249 7.58 -16.98 -6.36
N MET A 250 7.72 -16.06 -5.43
CA MET A 250 6.88 -15.98 -4.23
C MET A 250 5.40 -15.74 -4.57
N ILE A 251 5.12 -14.78 -5.46
CA ILE A 251 3.76 -14.47 -5.92
C ILE A 251 3.12 -15.71 -6.54
N ARG A 252 3.83 -16.41 -7.43
CA ARG A 252 3.33 -17.60 -8.09
C ARG A 252 3.11 -18.76 -7.14
N THR A 253 4.07 -19.02 -6.26
CA THR A 253 3.99 -20.09 -5.27
C THR A 253 2.82 -19.89 -4.33
N PHE A 254 2.69 -18.68 -3.76
CA PHE A 254 1.58 -18.34 -2.88
C PHE A 254 0.24 -18.45 -3.61
N SER A 255 0.13 -17.86 -4.81
CA SER A 255 -1.10 -17.89 -5.60
C SER A 255 -1.50 -19.30 -6.04
N THR A 256 -0.51 -20.16 -6.37
CA THR A 256 -0.77 -21.57 -6.67
C THR A 256 -1.33 -22.32 -5.47
N GLY A 257 -0.74 -22.10 -4.28
CA GLY A 257 -1.25 -22.69 -3.05
C GLY A 257 -2.67 -22.22 -2.72
N MET A 258 -2.96 -20.94 -2.90
CA MET A 258 -4.30 -20.38 -2.70
C MET A 258 -5.32 -20.94 -3.70
N LYS A 259 -4.97 -21.01 -4.99
CA LYS A 259 -5.79 -21.63 -6.05
C LYS A 259 -6.12 -23.10 -5.75
N LYS A 260 -5.12 -23.87 -5.30
CA LYS A 260 -5.27 -25.28 -4.94
C LYS A 260 -5.84 -25.50 -3.54
N GLN A 261 -6.19 -24.45 -2.84
CA GLN A 261 -6.73 -24.48 -1.46
C GLN A 261 -5.80 -25.14 -0.43
N TRP A 262 -4.49 -25.10 -0.67
CA TRP A 262 -3.47 -25.63 0.25
C TRP A 262 -3.22 -24.66 1.42
N TYR A 263 -4.27 -24.18 2.05
CA TYR A 263 -4.21 -23.10 3.06
C TYR A 263 -3.32 -23.43 4.26
N ILE A 264 -3.27 -24.69 4.70
CA ILE A 264 -2.36 -25.12 5.79
C ILE A 264 -0.90 -25.00 5.34
N LEU A 265 -0.58 -25.45 4.13
CA LEU A 265 0.77 -25.35 3.59
C LEU A 265 1.19 -23.88 3.45
N MET A 266 0.27 -23.02 3.02
CA MET A 266 0.50 -21.57 2.94
C MET A 266 0.70 -20.97 4.34
N ALA A 267 -0.03 -21.41 5.35
CA ALA A 267 0.16 -20.96 6.73
C ALA A 267 1.55 -21.37 7.26
N VAL A 268 2.03 -22.56 6.93
CA VAL A 268 3.41 -23.00 7.25
C VAL A 268 4.43 -22.11 6.53
N GLY A 269 4.20 -21.78 5.25
CA GLY A 269 5.04 -20.87 4.49
C GLY A 269 5.12 -19.49 5.15
N ILE A 270 3.99 -18.90 5.53
CA ILE A 270 3.94 -17.60 6.26
C ILE A 270 4.75 -17.69 7.55
N ARG A 271 4.58 -18.74 8.34
CA ARG A 271 5.38 -18.98 9.55
C ARG A 271 6.88 -19.00 9.26
N MET A 272 7.31 -19.71 8.22
CA MET A 272 8.71 -19.77 7.81
C MET A 272 9.27 -18.40 7.43
N LEU A 273 8.52 -17.63 6.63
CA LEU A 273 8.93 -16.28 6.23
C LEU A 273 9.11 -15.36 7.45
N ILE A 274 8.19 -15.41 8.42
CA ILE A 274 8.27 -14.62 9.65
C ILE A 274 9.46 -15.09 10.52
N SER A 275 9.63 -16.40 10.73
CA SER A 275 10.68 -16.93 11.60
C SER A 275 12.10 -16.65 11.09
N HIS A 276 12.28 -16.52 9.78
CA HIS A 276 13.56 -16.16 9.16
C HIS A 276 13.67 -14.66 8.80
N ARG A 277 12.70 -13.84 9.20
CA ARG A 277 12.62 -12.41 8.89
C ARG A 277 12.76 -12.10 7.39
N VAL A 278 12.31 -13.02 6.53
CA VAL A 278 12.38 -12.85 5.07
C VAL A 278 11.43 -11.76 4.62
N ASP A 279 10.26 -11.69 5.22
CA ASP A 279 9.25 -10.64 4.98
C ASP A 279 9.79 -9.23 5.29
N GLU A 280 10.62 -9.07 6.32
CA GLU A 280 11.28 -7.79 6.64
C GLU A 280 12.39 -7.42 5.65
N ARG A 281 13.06 -8.42 5.09
CA ARG A 281 14.13 -8.22 4.09
C ARG A 281 13.57 -7.89 2.71
N LEU A 282 12.40 -8.42 2.40
CA LEU A 282 11.75 -8.24 1.09
C LEU A 282 10.94 -6.95 1.02
N SER A 283 10.36 -6.52 2.13
CA SER A 283 9.80 -5.19 2.23
C SER A 283 10.94 -4.23 2.55
N ASP A 284 11.30 -3.36 1.62
CA ASP A 284 12.26 -2.26 1.86
C ASP A 284 11.69 -1.22 2.85
N THR A 285 10.68 -1.59 3.62
CA THR A 285 9.98 -0.73 4.58
C THR A 285 10.77 -0.51 5.88
N GLY A 286 12.02 -0.98 5.95
CA GLY A 286 12.89 -0.75 7.11
C GLY A 286 12.37 -1.32 8.43
N MET A 287 11.54 -2.37 8.38
CA MET A 287 11.10 -3.09 9.58
C MET A 287 12.23 -3.95 10.18
N ARG A 288 13.43 -3.40 10.21
CA ARG A 288 14.53 -3.97 11.00
C ARG A 288 14.42 -3.38 12.40
N GLY A 289 13.75 -4.08 13.26
CA GLY A 289 13.67 -3.77 14.68
C GLY A 289 14.24 -4.90 15.48
#